data_f2ef7a5dc29c528c1a87208ae56e04d3
#
_entry.id   f2ef7a5dc29c528c1a87208ae56e04d3
#
_cell.length_a   1.000
_cell.length_b   1.000
_cell.length_c   1.000
_cell.angle_alpha   90.00
_cell.angle_beta   90.00
_cell.angle_gamma   90.00
#
_symmetry.space_group_name_H-M   'P 1'
#
loop_
_entity.id
_entity.type
_entity.pdbx_description
1 polymer ?
#
loop_
_entity_poly.entity_id
_entity_poly.type
_entity_poly.pdbx_seq_one_letter_code
_entity_poly.pdbx_strand_id
1 'polypeptide(L)'
;MSTLGDMVTLTLAGESHGPAITAILSGLPAGVKVEEAFIEMQLRRRRGISTAATARQEPDDFEILSGVFNGCTTGTPITITIYNEDADSSDYNASKVRPGHADYTAFYKYHGYQDFRGGGHFSGRISAALVAAGTIARDALRDMGIIIGTHIAELGGVCDRPFAEGGASTADLLKLDGMDFAVFDKEAAKQMKKAVSAARKAGDSLGGVLETAICGLPEGLGEPWFGGIEGEISRGIFGIPGVKGVEFGAGFALARMKGSEANDEFELDEHRRVVTKTNNCGGILGGISDGMPVIFRTAIKPTPSISKKQKTVDMSTMEETEIEINGRHDAAIAARAAVIIDSVTAICVCDLFTKRFGNDWATE
;
A
#
# COMPACT_ATOMS: atom_id res chain seq x y z
N MET A 1 12.34 1.46 13.10
CA MET A 1 11.62 0.21 13.41
C MET A 1 10.89 -0.24 12.16
N SER A 2 10.94 -1.55 11.85
CA SER A 2 10.18 -2.14 10.74
C SER A 2 8.88 -2.76 11.25
N THR A 3 8.21 -2.07 12.20
CA THR A 3 6.96 -2.50 12.84
C THR A 3 5.91 -1.40 12.73
N LEU A 4 4.72 -1.77 12.28
CA LEU A 4 3.50 -0.96 12.17
C LEU A 4 2.48 -1.46 13.19
N GLY A 5 1.62 -0.57 13.68
CA GLY A 5 0.52 -0.87 14.61
C GLY A 5 0.94 -0.82 16.08
N ASP A 6 -0.02 -0.92 16.97
CA ASP A 6 0.15 -0.89 18.41
C ASP A 6 -0.43 -2.15 19.07
N MET A 7 -1.68 -2.51 18.80
CA MET A 7 -2.35 -3.73 19.27
C MET A 7 -2.28 -4.85 18.21
N VAL A 8 -2.64 -4.54 16.96
CA VAL A 8 -2.36 -5.40 15.83
C VAL A 8 -1.09 -4.90 15.16
N THR A 9 -0.03 -5.69 15.23
CA THR A 9 1.29 -5.27 14.76
C THR A 9 1.78 -6.12 13.59
N LEU A 10 2.38 -5.45 12.60
CA LEU A 10 3.12 -6.08 11.52
C LEU A 10 4.60 -5.75 11.64
N THR A 11 5.45 -6.76 11.74
CA THR A 11 6.92 -6.61 11.66
C THR A 11 7.43 -7.22 10.36
N LEU A 12 8.26 -6.48 9.63
CA LEU A 12 8.89 -6.92 8.39
C LEU A 12 10.38 -7.16 8.59
N ALA A 13 10.88 -8.27 8.04
CA ALA A 13 12.29 -8.64 8.06
C ALA A 13 12.75 -9.15 6.68
N GLY A 14 14.07 -9.13 6.46
CA GLY A 14 14.70 -9.59 5.23
C GLY A 14 15.13 -8.46 4.30
N GLU A 15 15.89 -8.82 3.28
CA GLU A 15 16.44 -7.96 2.24
C GLU A 15 16.12 -8.50 0.84
N SER A 16 16.12 -7.62 -0.17
CA SER A 16 15.77 -7.97 -1.55
C SER A 16 16.58 -9.11 -2.13
N HIS A 17 17.87 -9.20 -1.80
CA HIS A 17 18.80 -10.22 -2.23
C HIS A 17 19.32 -11.09 -1.08
N GLY A 18 18.65 -11.04 0.09
CA GLY A 18 18.81 -12.00 1.17
C GLY A 18 18.12 -13.32 0.83
N PRO A 19 18.23 -14.34 1.67
CA PRO A 19 17.65 -15.66 1.41
C PRO A 19 16.11 -15.64 1.39
N ALA A 20 15.49 -14.81 2.21
CA ALA A 20 14.04 -14.73 2.34
C ALA A 20 13.60 -13.35 2.85
N ILE A 21 12.31 -13.07 2.71
CA ILE A 21 11.60 -11.98 3.35
C ILE A 21 10.51 -12.55 4.24
N THR A 22 10.26 -11.93 5.39
CA THR A 22 9.35 -12.45 6.39
C THR A 22 8.47 -11.35 6.94
N ALA A 23 7.20 -11.67 7.18
CA ALA A 23 6.26 -10.84 7.92
C ALA A 23 5.81 -11.59 9.19
N ILE A 24 5.75 -10.87 10.31
CA ILE A 24 5.15 -11.35 11.55
C ILE A 24 3.96 -10.44 11.85
N LEU A 25 2.76 -11.02 11.80
CA LEU A 25 1.49 -10.34 12.13
C LEU A 25 1.00 -10.85 13.48
N SER A 26 0.83 -9.94 14.43
CA SER A 26 0.43 -10.27 15.81
C SER A 26 -0.81 -9.47 16.21
N GLY A 27 -1.61 -10.00 17.12
CA GLY A 27 -2.75 -9.30 17.72
C GLY A 27 -4.07 -9.44 16.95
N LEU A 28 -4.12 -10.24 15.85
CA LEU A 28 -5.39 -10.61 15.25
C LEU A 28 -6.18 -11.56 16.15
N PRO A 29 -7.53 -11.48 16.13
CA PRO A 29 -8.40 -12.43 16.81
C PRO A 29 -8.10 -13.89 16.44
N ALA A 30 -8.37 -14.81 17.35
CA ALA A 30 -8.44 -16.23 17.02
C ALA A 30 -9.71 -16.54 16.19
N GLY A 31 -9.65 -17.57 15.33
CA GLY A 31 -10.82 -18.04 14.58
C GLY A 31 -11.04 -17.35 13.23
N VAL A 32 -10.24 -16.35 12.84
CA VAL A 32 -10.31 -15.77 11.51
C VAL A 32 -9.91 -16.81 10.47
N LYS A 33 -10.76 -17.02 9.47
CA LYS A 33 -10.48 -17.93 8.36
C LYS A 33 -9.34 -17.38 7.51
N VAL A 34 -8.38 -18.22 7.18
CA VAL A 34 -7.24 -17.88 6.30
C VAL A 34 -7.44 -18.54 4.95
N GLU A 35 -7.67 -17.73 3.92
CA GLU A 35 -7.86 -18.24 2.55
C GLU A 35 -6.56 -18.11 1.74
N GLU A 36 -5.77 -19.19 1.67
CA GLU A 36 -4.49 -19.19 0.92
C GLU A 36 -4.67 -18.79 -0.55
N ALA A 37 -5.75 -19.23 -1.20
CA ALA A 37 -6.07 -18.84 -2.57
C ALA A 37 -6.28 -17.32 -2.73
N PHE A 38 -6.80 -16.64 -1.70
CA PHE A 38 -6.91 -15.19 -1.71
C PHE A 38 -5.55 -14.52 -1.53
N ILE A 39 -4.68 -15.07 -0.68
CA ILE A 39 -3.29 -14.60 -0.54
C ILE A 39 -2.55 -14.72 -1.88
N GLU A 40 -2.63 -15.88 -2.55
CA GLU A 40 -2.02 -16.10 -3.88
C GLU A 40 -2.53 -15.07 -4.92
N MET A 41 -3.83 -14.80 -4.92
CA MET A 41 -4.44 -13.81 -5.82
C MET A 41 -3.89 -12.40 -5.56
N GLN A 42 -3.75 -11.99 -4.30
CA GLN A 42 -3.20 -10.67 -3.96
C GLN A 42 -1.69 -10.58 -4.26
N LEU A 43 -0.93 -11.64 -4.03
CA LEU A 43 0.48 -11.72 -4.44
C LEU A 43 0.63 -11.63 -5.96
N ARG A 44 -0.26 -12.27 -6.74
CA ARG A 44 -0.29 -12.12 -8.20
C ARG A 44 -0.56 -10.66 -8.62
N ARG A 45 -1.52 -9.96 -7.99
CA ARG A 45 -1.76 -8.53 -8.22
C ARG A 45 -0.52 -7.69 -7.92
N ARG A 46 0.20 -7.98 -6.84
CA ARG A 46 1.45 -7.31 -6.48
C ARG A 46 2.54 -7.48 -7.54
N ARG A 47 2.66 -8.66 -8.14
CA ARG A 47 3.60 -8.90 -9.24
C ARG A 47 3.31 -8.04 -10.46
N GLY A 48 2.04 -7.74 -10.71
CA GLY A 48 1.58 -6.90 -11.82
C GLY A 48 1.63 -7.58 -13.18
N ILE A 49 1.20 -6.87 -14.21
CA ILE A 49 1.17 -7.39 -15.59
C ILE A 49 2.57 -7.31 -16.20
N SER A 50 2.99 -8.36 -16.89
CA SER A 50 4.31 -8.49 -17.53
C SER A 50 4.69 -7.35 -18.48
N THR A 51 3.73 -6.64 -19.08
CA THR A 51 3.97 -5.51 -19.98
C THR A 51 4.35 -4.20 -19.25
N ALA A 52 4.00 -4.07 -17.99
CA ALA A 52 4.33 -2.92 -17.14
C ALA A 52 5.31 -3.27 -16.00
N ALA A 53 5.44 -4.55 -15.66
CA ALA A 53 6.24 -5.04 -14.54
C ALA A 53 7.73 -5.21 -14.88
N THR A 54 8.54 -5.40 -13.85
CA THR A 54 9.97 -5.74 -13.95
C THR A 54 10.18 -7.10 -14.60
N ALA A 55 11.35 -7.33 -15.16
CA ALA A 55 11.75 -8.63 -15.70
C ALA A 55 12.13 -9.65 -14.59
N ARG A 56 12.20 -9.25 -13.30
CA ARG A 56 12.34 -10.16 -12.18
C ARG A 56 11.05 -10.95 -11.99
N GLN A 57 11.14 -12.26 -12.10
CA GLN A 57 10.00 -13.17 -11.94
C GLN A 57 10.23 -14.02 -10.70
N GLU A 58 9.59 -13.63 -9.61
CA GLU A 58 9.52 -14.42 -8.39
C GLU A 58 8.18 -15.14 -8.34
N PRO A 59 8.13 -16.43 -8.00
CA PRO A 59 6.85 -17.13 -7.84
C PRO A 59 6.04 -16.57 -6.67
N ASP A 60 6.72 -15.97 -5.65
CA ASP A 60 6.16 -15.50 -4.39
C ASP A 60 5.46 -16.61 -3.60
N ASP A 61 5.97 -17.85 -3.73
CA ASP A 61 5.51 -18.95 -2.91
C ASP A 61 5.78 -18.63 -1.44
N PHE A 62 4.75 -18.80 -0.63
CA PHE A 62 4.81 -18.43 0.78
C PHE A 62 4.59 -19.63 1.68
N GLU A 63 5.20 -19.59 2.86
CA GLU A 63 4.99 -20.54 3.93
C GLU A 63 4.45 -19.85 5.17
N ILE A 64 3.36 -20.36 5.74
CA ILE A 64 2.85 -19.92 7.04
C ILE A 64 3.46 -20.83 8.11
N LEU A 65 4.42 -20.29 8.88
CA LEU A 65 5.21 -21.08 9.82
C LEU A 65 4.57 -21.19 11.22
N SER A 66 3.66 -20.25 11.56
CA SER A 66 2.97 -20.20 12.87
C SER A 66 1.68 -19.40 12.80
N GLY A 67 0.87 -19.51 13.84
CA GLY A 67 -0.30 -18.65 14.07
C GLY A 67 -1.56 -19.07 13.30
N VAL A 68 -1.52 -20.17 12.52
CA VAL A 68 -2.66 -20.74 11.80
C VAL A 68 -2.75 -22.23 12.10
N PHE A 69 -3.95 -22.71 12.41
CA PHE A 69 -4.26 -24.12 12.64
C PHE A 69 -5.64 -24.46 12.07
N ASN A 70 -5.73 -25.55 11.32
CA ASN A 70 -6.95 -25.98 10.61
C ASN A 70 -7.58 -24.85 9.76
N GLY A 71 -6.76 -24.03 9.10
CA GLY A 71 -7.20 -22.94 8.23
C GLY A 71 -7.73 -21.69 8.95
N CYS A 72 -7.55 -21.58 10.27
CA CYS A 72 -7.95 -20.42 11.05
C CYS A 72 -6.80 -19.87 11.89
N THR A 73 -6.84 -18.58 12.18
CA THR A 73 -5.88 -17.93 13.10
C THR A 73 -6.03 -18.49 14.52
N THR A 74 -4.92 -18.63 15.23
CA THR A 74 -4.90 -19.14 16.62
C THR A 74 -4.90 -18.03 17.67
N GLY A 75 -4.83 -16.74 17.25
CA GLY A 75 -4.60 -15.61 18.16
C GLY A 75 -3.13 -15.43 18.58
N THR A 76 -2.24 -16.35 18.19
CA THR A 76 -0.79 -16.22 18.39
C THR A 76 -0.13 -15.55 17.16
N PRO A 77 1.13 -15.08 17.24
CA PRO A 77 1.79 -14.46 16.10
C PRO A 77 1.81 -15.33 14.84
N ILE A 78 1.37 -14.75 13.72
CA ILE A 78 1.39 -15.39 12.41
C ILE A 78 2.70 -15.03 11.73
N THR A 79 3.52 -16.03 11.39
CA THR A 79 4.78 -15.84 10.68
C THR A 79 4.63 -16.33 9.24
N ILE A 80 4.87 -15.45 8.27
CA ILE A 80 4.83 -15.77 6.84
C ILE A 80 6.21 -15.51 6.25
N THR A 81 6.76 -16.49 5.55
CA THR A 81 8.06 -16.40 4.88
C THR A 81 7.92 -16.64 3.39
N ILE A 82 8.63 -15.85 2.59
CA ILE A 82 8.73 -15.97 1.14
C ILE A 82 10.22 -16.01 0.78
N TYR A 83 10.67 -17.06 0.11
CA TYR A 83 12.05 -17.21 -0.31
C TYR A 83 12.35 -16.37 -1.56
N ASN A 84 13.59 -15.89 -1.67
CA ASN A 84 14.07 -15.17 -2.84
C ASN A 84 14.78 -16.16 -3.78
N GLU A 85 14.29 -16.30 -5.01
CA GLU A 85 14.80 -17.27 -5.99
C GLU A 85 15.53 -16.58 -7.16
N ASP A 86 15.09 -15.39 -7.60
CA ASP A 86 15.63 -14.65 -8.76
C ASP A 86 16.39 -13.38 -8.28
N ALA A 87 17.52 -13.56 -7.58
CA ALA A 87 18.37 -12.47 -7.08
C ALA A 87 19.64 -12.34 -7.89
N ASP A 88 19.70 -11.39 -8.85
CA ASP A 88 20.92 -11.01 -9.57
C ASP A 88 21.52 -9.72 -8.98
N SER A 89 22.72 -9.82 -8.43
CA SER A 89 23.42 -8.72 -7.76
C SER A 89 24.50 -8.05 -8.61
N SER A 90 24.69 -8.47 -9.86
CA SER A 90 25.80 -8.03 -10.72
C SER A 90 25.78 -6.54 -11.07
N ASP A 91 24.59 -5.93 -11.13
CA ASP A 91 24.41 -4.54 -11.57
C ASP A 91 24.52 -3.50 -10.44
N TYR A 92 24.71 -3.92 -9.17
CA TYR A 92 24.69 -2.99 -8.03
C TYR A 92 26.09 -2.57 -7.60
N ASN A 93 26.32 -1.25 -7.55
CA ASN A 93 27.54 -0.65 -7.05
C ASN A 93 27.34 -0.06 -5.65
N ALA A 94 28.13 -0.50 -4.69
CA ALA A 94 28.03 -0.07 -3.30
C ALA A 94 28.40 1.41 -3.08
N SER A 95 29.28 1.97 -3.91
CA SER A 95 29.81 3.33 -3.71
C SER A 95 28.99 4.42 -4.38
N LYS A 96 28.34 4.14 -5.52
CA LYS A 96 27.58 5.15 -6.27
C LYS A 96 26.12 5.18 -5.82
N VAL A 97 25.73 6.24 -5.13
CA VAL A 97 24.36 6.40 -4.61
C VAL A 97 23.40 6.80 -5.72
N ARG A 98 22.28 6.10 -5.83
CA ARG A 98 21.23 6.41 -6.82
C ARG A 98 20.46 7.67 -6.43
N PRO A 99 20.33 8.68 -7.29
CA PRO A 99 19.52 9.86 -7.02
C PRO A 99 18.07 9.49 -6.70
N GLY A 100 17.51 10.07 -5.63
CA GLY A 100 16.15 9.80 -5.20
C GLY A 100 15.90 8.43 -4.57
N HIS A 101 16.91 7.56 -4.46
CA HIS A 101 16.84 6.28 -3.74
C HIS A 101 17.32 6.42 -2.29
N ALA A 102 17.10 5.38 -1.48
CA ALA A 102 17.52 5.35 -0.07
C ALA A 102 19.04 5.11 0.13
N ASP A 103 19.82 4.84 -0.91
CA ASP A 103 21.24 4.44 -0.81
C ASP A 103 22.05 5.41 0.06
N TYR A 104 21.93 6.71 -0.19
CA TYR A 104 22.65 7.75 0.55
C TYR A 104 22.24 7.79 2.02
N THR A 105 20.94 7.81 2.29
CA THR A 105 20.42 7.90 3.66
C THR A 105 20.66 6.62 4.45
N ALA A 106 20.61 5.46 3.78
CA ALA A 106 20.93 4.17 4.37
C ALA A 106 22.41 4.07 4.74
N PHE A 107 23.30 4.57 3.88
CA PHE A 107 24.74 4.60 4.17
C PHE A 107 25.04 5.31 5.50
N TYR A 108 24.47 6.49 5.71
CA TYR A 108 24.65 7.22 6.97
C TYR A 108 23.91 6.58 8.15
N LYS A 109 22.68 6.12 7.93
CA LYS A 109 21.85 5.51 9.00
C LYS A 109 22.48 4.25 9.56
N TYR A 110 23.05 3.42 8.68
CA TYR A 110 23.59 2.10 9.03
C TYR A 110 25.12 2.02 8.94
N HIS A 111 25.78 3.18 8.85
CA HIS A 111 27.26 3.28 8.86
C HIS A 111 27.95 2.43 7.76
N GLY A 112 27.30 2.26 6.61
CA GLY A 112 27.80 1.46 5.50
C GLY A 112 27.58 -0.06 5.64
N TYR A 113 26.94 -0.54 6.70
CA TYR A 113 26.66 -1.97 6.91
C TYR A 113 25.35 -2.48 6.29
N GLN A 114 24.57 -1.61 5.62
CA GLN A 114 23.35 -2.04 4.95
C GLN A 114 23.64 -2.97 3.77
N ASP A 115 22.75 -3.94 3.53
CA ASP A 115 22.75 -4.65 2.24
C ASP A 115 22.23 -3.72 1.14
N PHE A 116 23.12 -3.31 0.22
CA PHE A 116 22.77 -2.40 -0.89
C PHE A 116 22.18 -3.13 -2.10
N ARG A 117 22.34 -4.47 -2.18
CA ARG A 117 21.93 -5.29 -3.31
C ARG A 117 20.41 -5.28 -3.47
N GLY A 118 19.95 -4.98 -4.70
CA GLY A 118 18.50 -4.86 -4.97
C GLY A 118 17.76 -3.80 -4.16
N GLY A 119 18.49 -2.91 -3.45
CA GLY A 119 17.94 -1.93 -2.52
C GLY A 119 17.73 -2.46 -1.10
N GLY A 120 18.15 -3.70 -0.80
CA GLY A 120 18.12 -4.30 0.52
C GLY A 120 16.74 -4.29 1.16
N HIS A 121 16.66 -3.83 2.40
CA HIS A 121 15.41 -3.69 3.15
C HIS A 121 14.51 -2.52 2.64
N PHE A 122 15.03 -1.61 1.83
CA PHE A 122 14.26 -0.51 1.20
C PHE A 122 13.59 -0.93 -0.12
N SER A 123 13.79 -2.16 -0.55
CA SER A 123 13.24 -2.68 -1.79
C SER A 123 11.73 -2.88 -1.74
N GLY A 124 11.05 -2.62 -2.85
CA GLY A 124 9.66 -3.01 -3.03
C GLY A 124 9.40 -4.53 -2.94
N ARG A 125 10.46 -5.37 -3.00
CA ARG A 125 10.38 -6.82 -2.80
C ARG A 125 9.79 -7.20 -1.45
N ILE A 126 10.15 -6.46 -0.39
CA ILE A 126 9.69 -6.69 0.99
C ILE A 126 8.16 -6.66 1.09
N SER A 127 7.51 -5.91 0.20
CA SER A 127 6.05 -5.83 0.17
C SER A 127 5.33 -7.16 -0.15
N ALA A 128 6.03 -8.21 -0.62
CA ALA A 128 5.37 -9.49 -0.84
C ALA A 128 4.94 -10.11 0.49
N ALA A 129 5.82 -10.17 1.48
CA ALA A 129 5.47 -10.66 2.80
C ALA A 129 4.42 -9.78 3.50
N LEU A 130 4.49 -8.45 3.30
CA LEU A 130 3.48 -7.51 3.79
C LEU A 130 2.10 -7.80 3.18
N VAL A 131 2.02 -8.01 1.86
CA VAL A 131 0.75 -8.31 1.16
C VAL A 131 0.18 -9.63 1.64
N ALA A 132 0.99 -10.68 1.80
CA ALA A 132 0.52 -11.95 2.31
C ALA A 132 -0.10 -11.82 3.71
N ALA A 133 0.59 -11.13 4.64
CA ALA A 133 0.09 -10.88 5.99
C ALA A 133 -1.14 -9.94 6.01
N GLY A 134 -1.10 -8.86 5.22
CA GLY A 134 -2.19 -7.90 5.12
C GLY A 134 -3.46 -8.48 4.50
N THR A 135 -3.34 -9.52 3.66
CA THR A 135 -4.49 -10.25 3.11
C THR A 135 -5.25 -10.98 4.21
N ILE A 136 -4.57 -11.57 5.20
CA ILE A 136 -5.24 -12.20 6.37
C ILE A 136 -6.01 -11.13 7.18
N ALA A 137 -5.43 -9.95 7.36
CA ALA A 137 -6.13 -8.84 8.00
C ALA A 137 -7.37 -8.39 7.19
N ARG A 138 -7.30 -8.43 5.85
CA ARG A 138 -8.46 -8.14 4.96
C ARG A 138 -9.54 -9.20 5.10
N ASP A 139 -9.19 -10.48 5.22
CA ASP A 139 -10.17 -11.56 5.43
C ASP A 139 -10.96 -11.34 6.73
N ALA A 140 -10.28 -11.01 7.84
CA ALA A 140 -10.91 -10.69 9.12
C ALA A 140 -11.92 -9.55 9.00
N LEU A 141 -11.59 -8.50 8.25
CA LEU A 141 -12.48 -7.35 8.03
C LEU A 141 -13.65 -7.68 7.09
N ARG A 142 -13.41 -8.51 6.05
CA ARG A 142 -14.44 -8.93 5.10
C ARG A 142 -15.56 -9.74 5.76
N ASP A 143 -15.23 -10.59 6.70
CA ASP A 143 -16.20 -11.35 7.48
C ASP A 143 -17.15 -10.43 8.29
N MET A 144 -16.67 -9.23 8.63
CA MET A 144 -17.46 -8.16 9.26
C MET A 144 -18.18 -7.23 8.27
N GLY A 145 -18.09 -7.49 6.96
CA GLY A 145 -18.67 -6.63 5.92
C GLY A 145 -17.86 -5.36 5.61
N ILE A 146 -16.63 -5.26 6.10
CA ILE A 146 -15.72 -4.14 5.82
C ILE A 146 -14.88 -4.46 4.61
N ILE A 147 -15.03 -3.68 3.55
CA ILE A 147 -14.35 -3.89 2.28
C ILE A 147 -13.43 -2.73 1.98
N ILE A 148 -12.17 -3.06 1.68
CA ILE A 148 -11.12 -2.12 1.30
C ILE A 148 -10.75 -2.36 -0.16
N GLY A 149 -10.64 -1.29 -0.94
CA GLY A 149 -10.18 -1.39 -2.32
C GLY A 149 -9.53 -0.11 -2.80
N THR A 150 -8.45 -0.30 -3.56
CA THR A 150 -7.64 0.79 -4.12
C THR A 150 -7.61 0.67 -5.65
N HIS A 151 -7.83 1.81 -6.33
CA HIS A 151 -7.62 1.90 -7.77
C HIS A 151 -6.57 2.95 -8.13
N ILE A 152 -6.12 2.92 -9.39
CA ILE A 152 -5.17 3.90 -9.93
C ILE A 152 -5.98 5.11 -10.39
N ALA A 153 -6.07 6.15 -9.58
CA ALA A 153 -6.81 7.36 -9.89
C ALA A 153 -6.10 8.23 -10.95
N GLU A 154 -4.76 8.24 -10.93
CA GLU A 154 -3.97 8.96 -11.96
C GLU A 154 -2.64 8.24 -12.20
N LEU A 155 -2.23 8.12 -13.48
CA LEU A 155 -0.94 7.60 -13.86
C LEU A 155 -0.42 8.28 -15.13
N GLY A 156 0.76 8.92 -15.02
CA GLY A 156 1.37 9.59 -16.17
C GLY A 156 0.52 10.72 -16.76
N GLY A 157 -0.24 11.42 -15.93
CA GLY A 157 -1.12 12.52 -16.34
C GLY A 157 -2.46 12.08 -16.94
N VAL A 158 -2.78 10.77 -16.92
CA VAL A 158 -4.08 10.24 -17.31
C VAL A 158 -4.87 9.91 -16.05
N CYS A 159 -6.11 10.40 -15.94
CA CYS A 159 -7.00 10.17 -14.81
C CYS A 159 -8.03 9.07 -15.11
N ASP A 160 -8.35 8.28 -14.08
CA ASP A 160 -9.55 7.42 -14.00
C ASP A 160 -10.70 8.22 -13.36
N ARG A 161 -11.90 7.66 -13.32
CA ARG A 161 -13.01 8.24 -12.56
C ARG A 161 -12.73 8.13 -11.04
N PRO A 162 -12.93 9.19 -10.25
CA PRO A 162 -12.79 9.11 -8.80
C PRO A 162 -13.97 8.38 -8.16
N PHE A 163 -13.82 7.87 -6.93
CA PHE A 163 -14.93 7.34 -6.16
C PHE A 163 -16.01 8.41 -5.89
N ALA A 164 -15.61 9.67 -5.64
CA ALA A 164 -16.53 10.75 -5.28
C ALA A 164 -17.63 11.01 -6.33
N GLU A 165 -17.34 10.87 -7.63
CA GLU A 165 -18.33 11.07 -8.70
C GLU A 165 -19.28 9.87 -8.87
N GLY A 166 -18.83 8.65 -8.55
CA GLY A 166 -19.61 7.41 -8.68
C GLY A 166 -20.11 6.83 -7.35
N GLY A 167 -19.70 7.44 -6.23
CA GLY A 167 -19.81 6.86 -4.90
C GLY A 167 -18.92 5.62 -4.74
N ALA A 168 -18.26 5.46 -3.59
CA ALA A 168 -17.59 4.22 -3.26
C ALA A 168 -18.65 3.18 -2.87
N SER A 169 -18.74 2.08 -3.61
CA SER A 169 -19.61 0.95 -3.28
C SER A 169 -18.81 -0.31 -3.00
N THR A 170 -19.29 -1.13 -2.08
CA THR A 170 -18.73 -2.45 -1.79
C THR A 170 -18.57 -3.28 -3.07
N ALA A 171 -19.55 -3.21 -3.98
CA ALA A 171 -19.52 -3.96 -5.23
C ALA A 171 -18.40 -3.50 -6.17
N ASP A 172 -18.07 -2.21 -6.20
CA ASP A 172 -16.95 -1.69 -7.00
C ASP A 172 -15.61 -2.09 -6.36
N LEU A 173 -15.50 -2.01 -5.03
CA LEU A 173 -14.29 -2.41 -4.32
C LEU A 173 -13.98 -3.91 -4.50
N LEU A 174 -14.98 -4.79 -4.45
CA LEU A 174 -14.81 -6.22 -4.71
C LEU A 174 -14.36 -6.53 -6.14
N LYS A 175 -14.75 -5.72 -7.14
CA LYS A 175 -14.27 -5.89 -8.52
C LYS A 175 -12.76 -5.63 -8.63
N LEU A 176 -12.22 -4.70 -7.81
CA LEU A 176 -10.80 -4.35 -7.83
C LEU A 176 -9.89 -5.53 -7.43
N ASP A 177 -10.38 -6.45 -6.60
CA ASP A 177 -9.63 -7.67 -6.21
C ASP A 177 -9.29 -8.58 -7.38
N GLY A 178 -10.11 -8.59 -8.42
CA GLY A 178 -9.87 -9.36 -9.64
C GLY A 178 -9.07 -8.64 -10.72
N MET A 179 -8.68 -7.36 -10.51
CA MET A 179 -8.03 -6.55 -11.52
C MET A 179 -6.51 -6.54 -11.35
N ASP A 180 -5.76 -7.05 -12.34
CA ASP A 180 -4.30 -6.90 -12.38
C ASP A 180 -3.86 -5.45 -12.62
N PHE A 181 -4.72 -4.61 -13.21
CA PHE A 181 -4.52 -3.18 -13.41
C PHE A 181 -5.80 -2.46 -12.98
N ALA A 182 -5.82 -2.02 -11.74
CA ALA A 182 -6.99 -1.51 -11.04
C ALA A 182 -7.40 -0.11 -11.54
N VAL A 183 -8.07 -0.04 -12.68
CA VAL A 183 -8.62 1.17 -13.32
C VAL A 183 -10.02 0.85 -13.81
N PHE A 184 -11.00 1.67 -13.47
CA PHE A 184 -12.41 1.44 -13.82
C PHE A 184 -12.71 1.74 -15.27
N ASP A 185 -12.19 2.86 -15.80
CA ASP A 185 -12.39 3.25 -17.20
C ASP A 185 -11.40 2.54 -18.11
N LYS A 186 -11.93 1.79 -19.10
CA LYS A 186 -11.12 0.99 -20.03
C LYS A 186 -10.23 1.83 -20.93
N GLU A 187 -10.71 3.02 -21.34
CA GLU A 187 -9.92 3.90 -22.21
C GLU A 187 -8.82 4.59 -21.39
N ALA A 188 -9.10 5.03 -20.17
CA ALA A 188 -8.08 5.52 -19.25
C ALA A 188 -7.01 4.45 -19.00
N ALA A 189 -7.40 3.20 -18.72
CA ALA A 189 -6.48 2.08 -18.54
C ALA A 189 -5.56 1.87 -19.76
N LYS A 190 -6.10 1.97 -20.97
CA LYS A 190 -5.33 1.85 -22.22
C LYS A 190 -4.33 3.00 -22.39
N GLN A 191 -4.76 4.24 -22.10
CA GLN A 191 -3.91 5.42 -22.17
C GLN A 191 -2.80 5.39 -21.12
N MET A 192 -3.09 5.01 -19.88
CA MET A 192 -2.12 4.81 -18.81
C MET A 192 -1.06 3.77 -19.20
N LYS A 193 -1.46 2.61 -19.72
CA LYS A 193 -0.54 1.57 -20.21
C LYS A 193 0.34 2.07 -21.37
N LYS A 194 -0.19 2.89 -22.27
CA LYS A 194 0.56 3.54 -23.34
C LYS A 194 1.61 4.51 -22.77
N ALA A 195 1.23 5.33 -21.77
CA ALA A 195 2.15 6.26 -21.11
C ALA A 195 3.31 5.51 -20.43
N VAL A 196 3.01 4.43 -19.68
CA VAL A 196 4.03 3.58 -19.05
C VAL A 196 4.98 2.97 -20.09
N SER A 197 4.43 2.46 -21.20
CA SER A 197 5.25 1.91 -22.29
C SER A 197 6.17 2.96 -22.92
N ALA A 198 5.68 4.19 -23.08
CA ALA A 198 6.48 5.30 -23.61
C ALA A 198 7.61 5.69 -22.64
N ALA A 199 7.32 5.81 -21.36
CA ALA A 199 8.34 6.10 -20.33
C ALA A 199 9.41 5.01 -20.31
N ARG A 200 9.01 3.72 -20.31
CA ARG A 200 9.96 2.59 -20.36
C ARG A 200 10.88 2.67 -21.58
N LYS A 201 10.32 2.94 -22.79
CA LYS A 201 11.15 3.09 -24.01
C LYS A 201 12.11 4.27 -23.96
N ALA A 202 11.76 5.31 -23.21
CA ALA A 202 12.60 6.48 -22.97
C ALA A 202 13.64 6.27 -21.84
N GLY A 203 13.68 5.09 -21.22
CA GLY A 203 14.54 4.81 -20.06
C GLY A 203 14.15 5.59 -18.81
N ASP A 204 12.88 5.96 -18.68
CA ASP A 204 12.34 6.81 -17.62
C ASP A 204 11.22 6.11 -16.83
N SER A 205 10.66 6.78 -15.82
CA SER A 205 9.59 6.27 -14.98
C SER A 205 8.50 7.30 -14.71
N LEU A 206 7.31 6.85 -14.32
CA LEU A 206 6.14 7.66 -14.00
C LEU A 206 5.71 7.47 -12.56
N GLY A 207 5.28 8.55 -11.93
CA GLY A 207 4.51 8.55 -10.69
C GLY A 207 3.01 8.42 -10.96
N GLY A 208 2.24 8.30 -9.88
CA GLY A 208 0.79 8.22 -9.97
C GLY A 208 0.12 8.56 -8.65
N VAL A 209 -1.21 8.65 -8.70
CA VAL A 209 -2.08 8.80 -7.54
C VAL A 209 -2.97 7.57 -7.46
N LEU A 210 -3.06 6.99 -6.29
CA LEU A 210 -3.97 5.89 -5.97
C LEU A 210 -5.08 6.43 -5.08
N GLU A 211 -6.32 6.02 -5.32
CA GLU A 211 -7.46 6.36 -4.48
C GLU A 211 -7.98 5.09 -3.82
N THR A 212 -8.15 5.14 -2.51
CA THR A 212 -8.56 4.03 -1.66
C THR A 212 -9.88 4.36 -1.00
N ALA A 213 -10.78 3.39 -0.95
CA ALA A 213 -12.00 3.48 -0.15
C ALA A 213 -12.10 2.30 0.82
N ILE A 214 -12.68 2.59 1.99
CA ILE A 214 -13.06 1.62 3.01
C ILE A 214 -14.57 1.75 3.20
N CYS A 215 -15.34 0.75 2.83
CA CYS A 215 -16.79 0.69 3.03
C CYS A 215 -17.13 -0.23 4.19
N GLY A 216 -18.19 0.10 4.93
CA GLY A 216 -18.71 -0.73 6.02
C GLY A 216 -18.08 -0.48 7.38
N LEU A 217 -17.25 0.56 7.54
CA LEU A 217 -16.77 0.94 8.87
C LEU A 217 -17.95 1.42 9.73
N PRO A 218 -18.06 0.93 10.97
CA PRO A 218 -19.03 1.49 11.92
C PRO A 218 -18.62 2.89 12.35
N GLU A 219 -19.58 3.67 12.83
CA GLU A 219 -19.33 4.94 13.47
C GLU A 219 -18.51 4.77 14.76
N GLY A 220 -17.64 5.72 15.05
CA GLY A 220 -16.95 5.79 16.32
C GLY A 220 -15.62 5.05 16.42
N LEU A 221 -15.01 4.60 15.31
CA LEU A 221 -13.61 4.15 15.31
C LEU A 221 -12.67 5.35 15.28
N GLY A 222 -11.50 5.18 15.88
CA GLY A 222 -10.51 6.25 16.02
C GLY A 222 -10.71 7.07 17.29
N GLU A 223 -9.77 7.97 17.53
CA GLU A 223 -9.71 8.80 18.71
C GLU A 223 -9.47 10.27 18.30
N PRO A 224 -9.88 11.23 19.12
CA PRO A 224 -9.52 12.63 18.86
C PRO A 224 -8.01 12.84 18.97
N TRP A 225 -7.49 13.85 18.27
CA TRP A 225 -6.09 14.26 18.26
C TRP A 225 -5.16 13.20 17.62
N PHE A 226 -4.31 12.55 18.40
CA PHE A 226 -3.18 11.76 17.90
C PHE A 226 -3.51 10.32 17.56
N GLY A 227 -4.68 9.81 17.97
CA GLY A 227 -5.19 8.47 17.62
C GLY A 227 -6.24 8.48 16.51
N GLY A 228 -6.38 9.58 15.78
CA GLY A 228 -7.34 9.70 14.69
C GLY A 228 -7.03 8.79 13.50
N ILE A 229 -8.08 8.36 12.79
CA ILE A 229 -7.99 7.45 11.64
C ILE A 229 -7.00 7.97 10.61
N GLU A 230 -7.06 9.29 10.29
CA GLU A 230 -6.17 9.89 9.29
C GLU A 230 -4.70 9.74 9.70
N GLY A 231 -4.40 9.93 10.98
CA GLY A 231 -3.06 9.80 11.53
C GLY A 231 -2.55 8.36 11.47
N GLU A 232 -3.36 7.41 11.92
CA GLU A 232 -3.00 5.98 11.96
C GLU A 232 -2.83 5.40 10.55
N ILE A 233 -3.77 5.66 9.63
CA ILE A 233 -3.65 5.24 8.23
C ILE A 233 -2.44 5.91 7.58
N SER A 234 -2.26 7.23 7.73
CA SER A 234 -1.12 7.95 7.13
C SER A 234 0.21 7.41 7.60
N ARG A 235 0.36 7.09 8.90
CA ARG A 235 1.57 6.48 9.47
C ARG A 235 1.92 5.18 8.75
N GLY A 236 0.92 4.32 8.49
CA GLY A 236 1.11 3.07 7.74
C GLY A 236 1.46 3.33 6.28
N ILE A 237 0.69 4.18 5.61
CA ILE A 237 0.83 4.46 4.17
C ILE A 237 2.18 5.13 3.86
N PHE A 238 2.66 6.09 4.67
CA PHE A 238 4.00 6.68 4.50
C PHE A 238 5.13 5.68 4.77
N GLY A 239 4.87 4.54 5.41
CA GLY A 239 5.81 3.42 5.52
C GLY A 239 6.05 2.70 4.18
N ILE A 240 5.17 2.82 3.20
CA ILE A 240 5.30 2.20 1.88
C ILE A 240 6.36 2.95 1.07
N PRO A 241 7.40 2.27 0.52
CA PRO A 241 8.41 2.91 -0.29
C PRO A 241 7.81 3.65 -1.50
N GLY A 242 8.20 4.91 -1.69
CA GLY A 242 7.75 5.73 -2.82
C GLY A 242 6.55 6.62 -2.52
N VAL A 243 5.84 6.45 -1.42
CA VAL A 243 4.77 7.37 -0.99
C VAL A 243 5.35 8.74 -0.64
N LYS A 244 4.67 9.80 -1.10
CA LYS A 244 5.06 11.20 -0.88
C LYS A 244 3.93 12.11 -0.45
N GLY A 245 2.69 11.66 -0.50
CA GLY A 245 1.52 12.41 -0.06
C GLY A 245 0.36 11.50 0.27
N VAL A 246 -0.43 11.92 1.25
CA VAL A 246 -1.73 11.31 1.60
C VAL A 246 -2.70 12.45 1.85
N GLU A 247 -3.92 12.36 1.34
CA GLU A 247 -5.00 13.30 1.64
C GLU A 247 -6.33 12.55 1.76
N PHE A 248 -7.21 13.01 2.65
CA PHE A 248 -8.50 12.38 2.93
C PHE A 248 -9.65 13.22 2.36
N GLY A 249 -10.69 12.57 1.85
CA GLY A 249 -11.84 13.23 1.24
C GLY A 249 -11.45 14.19 0.13
N ALA A 250 -11.93 15.43 0.18
CA ALA A 250 -11.55 16.47 -0.76
C ALA A 250 -10.12 17.02 -0.54
N GLY A 251 -9.45 16.62 0.57
CA GLY A 251 -8.03 16.89 0.81
C GLY A 251 -7.68 18.37 0.71
N PHE A 252 -6.64 18.69 -0.06
CA PHE A 252 -6.21 20.08 -0.26
C PHE A 252 -7.25 20.99 -0.95
N ALA A 253 -8.28 20.45 -1.59
CA ALA A 253 -9.35 21.25 -2.17
C ALA A 253 -10.18 21.95 -1.09
N LEU A 254 -10.34 21.34 0.11
CA LEU A 254 -11.04 21.95 1.25
C LEU A 254 -10.50 23.32 1.61
N ALA A 255 -9.19 23.56 1.48
CA ALA A 255 -8.58 24.86 1.78
C ALA A 255 -9.06 26.01 0.88
N ARG A 256 -9.74 25.71 -0.23
CA ARG A 256 -10.27 26.69 -1.19
C ARG A 256 -11.79 26.79 -1.13
N MET A 257 -12.47 25.93 -0.35
CA MET A 257 -13.91 25.91 -0.17
C MET A 257 -14.33 26.85 0.95
N LYS A 258 -15.56 27.34 0.88
CA LYS A 258 -16.21 27.97 2.03
C LYS A 258 -16.81 26.88 2.93
N GLY A 259 -17.01 27.16 4.22
CA GLY A 259 -17.62 26.21 5.15
C GLY A 259 -18.97 25.68 4.67
N SER A 260 -19.81 26.52 4.05
CA SER A 260 -21.09 26.12 3.47
C SER A 260 -21.02 25.19 2.25
N GLU A 261 -19.84 25.11 1.62
CA GLU A 261 -19.56 24.23 0.47
C GLU A 261 -18.84 22.95 0.93
N ALA A 262 -18.05 23.06 1.99
CA ALA A 262 -17.22 21.98 2.52
C ALA A 262 -17.95 21.07 3.52
N ASN A 263 -18.92 21.62 4.27
CA ASN A 263 -19.64 20.88 5.31
C ASN A 263 -20.50 19.77 4.71
N ASP A 264 -20.31 18.55 5.20
CA ASP A 264 -21.10 17.38 4.84
C ASP A 264 -22.39 17.39 5.68
N GLU A 265 -23.51 17.89 5.08
CA GLU A 265 -24.79 17.98 5.76
C GLU A 265 -25.36 16.61 6.10
N PHE A 266 -25.83 16.45 7.34
CA PHE A 266 -26.48 15.21 7.79
C PHE A 266 -27.89 15.08 7.28
N GLU A 267 -28.28 13.84 6.95
CA GLU A 267 -29.65 13.44 6.67
C GLU A 267 -29.94 12.03 7.19
N LEU A 268 -31.18 11.60 7.12
CA LEU A 268 -31.57 10.22 7.45
C LEU A 268 -31.82 9.46 6.15
N ASP A 269 -31.20 8.27 6.03
CA ASP A 269 -31.50 7.34 4.93
C ASP A 269 -32.88 6.68 5.10
N GLU A 270 -33.27 5.82 4.15
CA GLU A 270 -34.54 5.08 4.17
C GLU A 270 -34.71 4.14 5.39
N HIS A 271 -33.59 3.76 6.02
CA HIS A 271 -33.51 2.94 7.23
C HIS A 271 -33.37 3.78 8.51
N ARG A 272 -33.50 5.12 8.40
CA ARG A 272 -33.39 6.08 9.51
C ARG A 272 -31.94 6.09 10.14
N ARG A 273 -30.94 5.71 9.40
CA ARG A 273 -29.53 5.87 9.81
C ARG A 273 -29.07 7.27 9.42
N VAL A 274 -28.20 7.86 10.22
CA VAL A 274 -27.56 9.14 9.90
C VAL A 274 -26.56 8.91 8.80
N VAL A 275 -26.65 9.68 7.73
CA VAL A 275 -25.70 9.69 6.62
C VAL A 275 -25.39 11.14 6.25
N THR A 276 -24.36 11.36 5.43
CA THR A 276 -24.05 12.68 4.90
C THR A 276 -24.40 12.77 3.41
N LYS A 277 -24.85 13.96 2.97
CA LYS A 277 -25.20 14.22 1.55
C LYS A 277 -23.98 14.25 0.64
N THR A 278 -22.86 14.71 1.18
CA THR A 278 -21.55 14.78 0.54
C THR A 278 -20.55 14.07 1.43
N ASN A 279 -19.33 13.84 0.95
CA ASN A 279 -18.28 13.18 1.73
C ASN A 279 -16.94 13.93 1.56
N ASN A 280 -16.99 15.24 1.73
CA ASN A 280 -15.80 16.10 1.61
C ASN A 280 -14.75 15.82 2.69
N CYS A 281 -15.22 15.46 3.91
CA CYS A 281 -14.34 15.05 5.01
C CYS A 281 -13.80 13.62 4.86
N GLY A 282 -14.30 12.84 3.88
CA GLY A 282 -13.81 11.50 3.60
C GLY A 282 -14.18 10.46 4.65
N GLY A 283 -15.37 10.55 5.27
CA GLY A 283 -15.88 9.57 6.24
C GLY A 283 -15.30 9.69 7.64
N ILE A 284 -14.65 10.84 7.95
CA ILE A 284 -13.94 11.04 9.23
C ILE A 284 -14.24 12.43 9.76
N LEU A 285 -14.77 12.50 10.97
CA LEU A 285 -15.04 13.74 11.69
C LEU A 285 -14.33 13.74 13.04
N GLY A 286 -13.45 14.71 13.26
CA GLY A 286 -12.69 14.81 14.50
C GLY A 286 -11.72 13.63 14.78
N GLY A 287 -11.27 12.95 13.73
CA GLY A 287 -10.41 11.75 13.81
C GLY A 287 -11.18 10.43 13.93
N ILE A 288 -12.53 10.48 13.91
CA ILE A 288 -13.41 9.37 14.22
C ILE A 288 -14.31 9.08 12.99
N SER A 289 -14.52 7.78 12.68
CA SER A 289 -15.41 7.37 11.58
C SER A 289 -16.87 7.79 11.84
N ASP A 290 -17.53 8.25 10.79
CA ASP A 290 -18.93 8.70 10.82
C ASP A 290 -19.92 7.71 10.15
N GLY A 291 -19.43 6.53 9.73
CA GLY A 291 -20.24 5.51 9.05
C GLY A 291 -20.26 5.64 7.53
N MET A 292 -19.81 6.78 6.98
CA MET A 292 -19.64 6.94 5.55
C MET A 292 -18.36 6.22 5.06
N PRO A 293 -18.25 5.93 3.75
CA PRO A 293 -16.99 5.37 3.22
C PRO A 293 -15.80 6.27 3.55
N VAL A 294 -14.76 5.69 4.16
CA VAL A 294 -13.49 6.41 4.33
C VAL A 294 -12.76 6.42 3.00
N ILE A 295 -12.48 7.62 2.48
CA ILE A 295 -11.82 7.82 1.18
C ILE A 295 -10.54 8.62 1.37
N PHE A 296 -9.43 8.12 0.79
CA PHE A 296 -8.17 8.86 0.79
C PHE A 296 -7.37 8.61 -0.50
N ARG A 297 -6.49 9.55 -0.83
CA ARG A 297 -5.59 9.46 -1.98
C ARG A 297 -4.14 9.43 -1.55
N THR A 298 -3.34 8.64 -2.30
CA THR A 298 -1.92 8.42 -2.02
C THR A 298 -1.09 8.77 -3.25
N ALA A 299 -0.17 9.72 -3.11
CA ALA A 299 0.77 10.08 -4.17
C ALA A 299 2.03 9.21 -4.12
N ILE A 300 2.32 8.55 -5.23
CA ILE A 300 3.50 7.70 -5.42
C ILE A 300 4.47 8.39 -6.38
N LYS A 301 5.70 8.60 -5.94
CA LYS A 301 6.74 9.18 -6.81
C LYS A 301 7.17 8.22 -7.92
N PRO A 302 7.75 8.72 -9.02
CA PRO A 302 8.39 7.87 -10.02
C PRO A 302 9.50 7.00 -9.42
N THR A 303 9.72 5.82 -9.99
CA THR A 303 10.84 4.94 -9.62
C THR A 303 12.16 5.68 -9.82
N PRO A 304 13.04 5.77 -8.80
CA PRO A 304 14.29 6.53 -8.92
C PRO A 304 15.35 5.81 -9.77
N SER A 305 15.27 4.49 -9.88
CA SER A 305 16.16 3.68 -10.73
C SER A 305 15.68 3.78 -12.18
N ILE A 306 16.37 4.59 -12.99
CA ILE A 306 16.06 4.80 -14.41
C ILE A 306 17.30 4.58 -15.27
N SER A 307 17.12 4.26 -16.56
CA SER A 307 18.21 4.01 -17.50
C SER A 307 18.75 5.30 -18.14
N LYS A 308 18.32 6.46 -17.68
CA LYS A 308 18.93 7.73 -18.05
C LYS A 308 20.15 8.03 -17.20
N LYS A 309 21.17 8.61 -17.83
CA LYS A 309 22.33 9.13 -17.13
C LYS A 309 21.94 10.20 -16.11
N GLN A 310 22.41 10.07 -14.89
CA GLN A 310 22.14 10.99 -13.80
C GLN A 310 23.44 11.37 -13.10
N LYS A 311 23.55 12.60 -12.64
CA LYS A 311 24.65 13.05 -11.77
C LYS A 311 24.47 12.45 -10.39
N THR A 312 25.57 12.02 -9.79
CA THR A 312 25.62 11.45 -8.45
C THR A 312 26.98 11.67 -7.80
N VAL A 313 27.20 11.09 -6.63
CA VAL A 313 28.46 11.10 -5.90
C VAL A 313 28.92 9.67 -5.67
N ASP A 314 30.22 9.44 -5.81
CA ASP A 314 30.85 8.22 -5.34
C ASP A 314 31.26 8.40 -3.87
N MET A 315 30.61 7.62 -2.99
CA MET A 315 30.81 7.71 -1.54
C MET A 315 32.19 7.22 -1.08
N SER A 316 32.92 6.49 -1.90
CA SER A 316 34.26 5.99 -1.57
C SER A 316 35.35 7.00 -1.85
N THR A 317 35.18 7.83 -2.89
CA THR A 317 36.14 8.88 -3.28
C THR A 317 35.70 10.28 -2.89
N MET A 318 34.40 10.45 -2.56
CA MET A 318 33.74 11.74 -2.34
C MET A 318 33.83 12.68 -3.56
N GLU A 319 33.74 12.11 -4.75
CA GLU A 319 33.82 12.84 -6.02
C GLU A 319 32.47 12.81 -6.75
N GLU A 320 32.14 13.88 -7.46
CA GLU A 320 31.00 13.92 -8.37
C GLU A 320 31.23 12.97 -9.54
N THR A 321 30.22 12.18 -9.88
CA THR A 321 30.27 11.19 -10.96
C THR A 321 28.92 11.10 -11.66
N GLU A 322 28.82 10.18 -12.60
CA GLU A 322 27.57 9.84 -13.26
C GLU A 322 27.21 8.38 -13.02
N ILE A 323 25.91 8.10 -12.95
CA ILE A 323 25.35 6.78 -12.86
C ILE A 323 24.30 6.57 -13.96
N GLU A 324 24.33 5.41 -14.58
CA GLU A 324 23.28 4.90 -15.44
C GLU A 324 22.92 3.51 -14.95
N ILE A 325 21.64 3.26 -14.75
CA ILE A 325 21.17 2.02 -14.11
C ILE A 325 20.54 1.16 -15.20
N ASN A 326 21.28 0.16 -15.66
CA ASN A 326 20.88 -0.73 -16.76
C ASN A 326 20.09 -1.97 -16.31
N GLY A 327 19.58 -1.98 -15.06
CA GLY A 327 18.87 -3.11 -14.49
C GLY A 327 17.38 -3.18 -14.90
N ARG A 328 16.71 -4.24 -14.41
CA ARG A 328 15.28 -4.53 -14.62
C ARG A 328 14.42 -3.67 -13.71
N HIS A 329 14.06 -2.43 -14.12
CA HIS A 329 13.32 -1.49 -13.30
C HIS A 329 11.86 -1.36 -13.74
N ASP A 330 11.00 -1.08 -12.75
CA ASP A 330 9.58 -0.83 -12.97
C ASP A 330 9.38 0.63 -13.43
N ALA A 331 8.82 0.84 -14.61
CA ALA A 331 8.55 2.18 -15.14
C ALA A 331 7.40 2.89 -14.41
N ALA A 332 6.59 2.18 -13.62
CA ALA A 332 5.47 2.76 -12.86
C ALA A 332 5.10 1.89 -11.65
N ILE A 333 5.80 2.07 -10.52
CA ILE A 333 5.52 1.32 -9.28
C ILE A 333 4.10 1.58 -8.75
N ALA A 334 3.49 2.73 -9.06
CA ALA A 334 2.11 3.04 -8.69
C ALA A 334 1.13 1.95 -9.17
N ALA A 335 1.36 1.34 -10.34
CA ALA A 335 0.49 0.29 -10.87
C ALA A 335 0.44 -0.98 -9.98
N ARG A 336 1.45 -1.19 -9.14
CA ARG A 336 1.57 -2.35 -8.23
C ARG A 336 1.29 -2.00 -6.77
N ALA A 337 1.20 -0.71 -6.45
CA ALA A 337 1.08 -0.24 -5.08
C ALA A 337 -0.35 -0.40 -4.52
N ALA A 338 -1.38 -0.56 -5.36
CA ALA A 338 -2.77 -0.66 -4.91
C ALA A 338 -2.98 -1.75 -3.86
N VAL A 339 -2.55 -2.98 -4.14
CA VAL A 339 -2.68 -4.11 -3.21
C VAL A 339 -1.83 -3.95 -1.95
N ILE A 340 -0.72 -3.20 -2.02
CA ILE A 340 0.12 -2.89 -0.86
C ILE A 340 -0.61 -1.91 0.05
N ILE A 341 -1.26 -0.90 -0.53
CA ILE A 341 -2.08 0.07 0.20
C ILE A 341 -3.28 -0.62 0.84
N ASP A 342 -4.00 -1.49 0.10
CA ASP A 342 -5.08 -2.32 0.64
C ASP A 342 -4.64 -3.08 1.90
N SER A 343 -3.47 -3.71 1.83
CA SER A 343 -2.91 -4.54 2.91
C SER A 343 -2.51 -3.72 4.14
N VAL A 344 -1.83 -2.59 3.93
CA VAL A 344 -1.45 -1.67 5.03
C VAL A 344 -2.69 -1.08 5.68
N THR A 345 -3.67 -0.65 4.89
CA THR A 345 -4.93 -0.10 5.37
C THR A 345 -5.67 -1.12 6.22
N ALA A 346 -5.74 -2.39 5.79
CA ALA A 346 -6.40 -3.44 6.57
C ALA A 346 -5.75 -3.65 7.95
N ILE A 347 -4.42 -3.67 8.00
CA ILE A 347 -3.70 -3.79 9.28
C ILE A 347 -4.01 -2.61 10.20
N CYS A 348 -4.01 -1.36 9.68
CA CYS A 348 -4.36 -0.17 10.45
C CYS A 348 -5.81 -0.23 10.97
N VAL A 349 -6.75 -0.69 10.13
CA VAL A 349 -8.15 -0.83 10.53
C VAL A 349 -8.31 -1.92 11.59
N CYS A 350 -7.67 -3.09 11.45
CA CYS A 350 -7.67 -4.12 12.49
C CYS A 350 -7.10 -3.59 13.83
N ASP A 351 -6.03 -2.79 13.78
CA ASP A 351 -5.44 -2.16 14.97
C ASP A 351 -6.44 -1.20 15.66
N LEU A 352 -7.16 -0.38 14.88
CA LEU A 352 -8.23 0.50 15.39
C LEU A 352 -9.38 -0.30 16.01
N PHE A 353 -9.81 -1.40 15.37
CA PHE A 353 -10.83 -2.30 15.92
C PHE A 353 -10.39 -2.90 17.25
N THR A 354 -9.18 -3.42 17.32
CA THR A 354 -8.65 -4.01 18.55
C THR A 354 -8.49 -2.98 19.67
N LYS A 355 -8.09 -1.75 19.34
CA LYS A 355 -8.03 -0.64 20.31
C LYS A 355 -9.42 -0.33 20.91
N ARG A 356 -10.48 -0.38 20.11
CA ARG A 356 -11.82 -0.03 20.55
C ARG A 356 -12.58 -1.20 21.20
N PHE A 357 -12.50 -2.41 20.64
CA PHE A 357 -13.37 -3.54 21.01
C PHE A 357 -12.63 -4.67 21.74
N GLY A 358 -11.29 -4.59 21.90
CA GLY A 358 -10.47 -5.70 22.42
C GLY A 358 -10.11 -6.70 21.31
N ASN A 359 -9.68 -7.92 21.69
CA ASN A 359 -9.16 -8.90 20.72
C ASN A 359 -10.20 -9.85 20.13
N ASP A 360 -11.45 -9.79 20.57
CA ASP A 360 -12.50 -10.77 20.20
C ASP A 360 -13.50 -10.22 19.16
N TRP A 361 -13.20 -9.05 18.57
CA TRP A 361 -14.11 -8.34 17.65
C TRP A 361 -14.49 -9.12 16.39
N ALA A 362 -13.73 -10.12 15.97
CA ALA A 362 -14.02 -10.92 14.77
C ALA A 362 -14.76 -12.25 15.11
N THR A 363 -15.09 -12.51 16.37
CA THR A 363 -15.70 -13.78 16.83
C THR A 363 -17.14 -13.61 17.32
N GLU A 364 -17.68 -12.40 17.36
CA GLU A 364 -19.08 -12.08 17.67
C GLU A 364 -19.89 -11.86 16.37
#